data_28c6e893e81276787da43ff6b9fdf912
#
_entry.id   28c6e893e81276787da43ff6b9fdf912
#
_cell.length_a   1.000
_cell.length_b   1.000
_cell.length_c   1.000
_cell.angle_alpha   90.00
_cell.angle_beta   90.00
_cell.angle_gamma   90.00
#
_symmetry.space_group_name_H-M   'P 1'
#
loop_
_entity.id
_entity.type
_entity.pdbx_description
1 polymer ?
#
loop_
_entity_poly.entity_id
_entity_poly.type
_entity_poly.pdbx_seq_one_letter_code
_entity_poly.pdbx_strand_id
1 'polypeptide(L)'
;MSNNKGPQRRGLAIGCGGTVGAAWIVAALAAARDVLDWDPREADVLIGTSAGAEAVTMLGSGVSVDELVAMQRGTSTDPILRERGRTEPGRFPPLPRPRLGSPRLLLRRHEPGQALLSAGSGLLPIGGGDASWLQRLAEKLNPGRSWVPHPATRLVAMDYETGQRVAFGSPDAPDATIGEALRASWAIPGWFPPVTIAGRRFVDGGAGSTASVDLLAGEKLDEVLVLAPMASAGRIPATGVGHLLERQMRSRMSAELDAEIVRLRAAGTKVLFVGATADDLAVMGANFMDGRRRLATFEHSLRSTRRALEQGAFE
;
A
#
# COMPACT_ATOMS: atom_id res chain seq x y z
N MET A 1 11.42 37.66 16.32
CA MET A 1 11.11 37.45 14.88
C MET A 1 10.18 36.25 14.81
N SER A 2 8.90 36.50 14.61
CA SER A 2 7.88 35.45 14.44
C SER A 2 8.16 34.74 13.14
N ASN A 3 8.59 33.45 13.21
CA ASN A 3 8.78 32.61 12.05
C ASN A 3 7.37 32.24 11.53
N ASN A 4 6.85 33.06 10.63
CA ASN A 4 5.58 32.79 9.94
C ASN A 4 5.83 31.65 8.91
N LYS A 5 6.05 30.43 9.40
CA LYS A 5 5.98 29.25 8.52
C LYS A 5 4.52 29.15 8.06
N GLY A 6 4.33 29.12 6.75
CA GLY A 6 3.03 28.81 6.18
C GLY A 6 2.46 27.48 6.73
N PRO A 7 1.23 27.10 6.38
CA PRO A 7 0.64 25.85 6.84
C PRO A 7 1.58 24.67 6.50
N GLN A 8 1.80 23.79 7.46
CA GLN A 8 2.68 22.62 7.32
C GLN A 8 2.13 21.71 6.23
N ARG A 9 2.93 21.42 5.20
CA ARG A 9 2.56 20.51 4.13
C ARG A 9 2.82 19.06 4.54
N ARG A 10 1.77 18.25 4.54
CA ARG A 10 1.82 16.85 4.99
C ARG A 10 1.52 15.87 3.88
N GLY A 11 2.29 14.80 3.80
CA GLY A 11 2.04 13.65 2.94
C GLY A 11 1.60 12.42 3.73
N LEU A 12 0.85 11.54 3.07
CA LEU A 12 0.50 10.21 3.57
C LEU A 12 0.94 9.15 2.57
N ALA A 13 1.84 8.28 2.99
CA ALA A 13 2.30 7.15 2.19
C ALA A 13 1.84 5.83 2.83
N ILE A 14 1.10 5.01 2.06
CA ILE A 14 0.56 3.73 2.56
C ILE A 14 1.09 2.57 1.72
N GLY A 15 1.74 1.63 2.40
CA GLY A 15 2.38 0.49 1.78
C GLY A 15 1.45 -0.66 1.42
N CYS A 16 2.01 -1.65 0.72
CA CYS A 16 1.34 -2.89 0.37
C CYS A 16 1.07 -3.76 1.61
N GLY A 17 0.12 -4.71 1.49
CA GLY A 17 -0.23 -5.56 2.64
C GLY A 17 -1.28 -6.63 2.38
N GLY A 18 -1.85 -6.68 1.20
CA GLY A 18 -2.95 -7.60 0.87
C GLY A 18 -4.18 -7.38 1.76
N THR A 19 -5.01 -8.39 1.87
CA THR A 19 -6.29 -8.33 2.62
C THR A 19 -6.09 -8.10 4.12
N VAL A 20 -5.11 -8.75 4.71
CA VAL A 20 -4.83 -8.63 6.16
C VAL A 20 -4.15 -7.30 6.45
N GLY A 21 -3.21 -6.89 5.60
CA GLY A 21 -2.57 -5.58 5.69
C GLY A 21 -3.54 -4.42 5.50
N ALA A 22 -4.57 -4.56 4.66
CA ALA A 22 -5.63 -3.55 4.53
C ALA A 22 -6.36 -3.32 5.86
N ALA A 23 -6.62 -4.36 6.63
CA ALA A 23 -7.22 -4.24 7.97
C ALA A 23 -6.30 -3.52 8.95
N TRP A 24 -5.01 -3.87 8.93
CA TRP A 24 -3.98 -3.18 9.71
C TRP A 24 -3.88 -1.69 9.34
N ILE A 25 -3.90 -1.36 8.02
CA ILE A 25 -3.86 0.02 7.52
C ILE A 25 -5.02 0.85 8.08
N VAL A 26 -6.25 0.33 8.04
CA VAL A 26 -7.41 1.05 8.57
C VAL A 26 -7.28 1.27 10.08
N ALA A 27 -6.77 0.29 10.82
CA ALA A 27 -6.48 0.43 12.25
C ALA A 27 -5.42 1.52 12.52
N ALA A 28 -4.34 1.53 11.71
CA ALA A 28 -3.27 2.52 11.81
C ALA A 28 -3.77 3.94 11.44
N LEU A 29 -4.60 4.07 10.41
CA LEU A 29 -5.25 5.35 10.06
C LEU A 29 -6.13 5.89 11.19
N ALA A 30 -6.94 5.02 11.82
CA ALA A 30 -7.78 5.42 12.95
C ALA A 30 -6.95 5.87 14.16
N ALA A 31 -5.91 5.12 14.50
CA ALA A 31 -5.01 5.47 15.58
C ALA A 31 -4.24 6.77 15.28
N ALA A 32 -3.74 6.94 14.05
CA ALA A 32 -3.00 8.14 13.66
C ALA A 32 -3.88 9.39 13.67
N ARG A 33 -5.12 9.31 13.15
CA ARG A 33 -6.08 10.41 13.20
C ARG A 33 -6.30 10.88 14.64
N ASP A 34 -6.53 9.94 15.56
CA ASP A 34 -6.85 10.25 16.95
C ASP A 34 -5.64 10.80 17.73
N VAL A 35 -4.44 10.23 17.52
CA VAL A 35 -3.23 10.61 18.27
C VAL A 35 -2.60 11.89 17.71
N LEU A 36 -2.61 12.07 16.38
CA LEU A 36 -2.02 13.24 15.72
C LEU A 36 -3.01 14.39 15.56
N ASP A 37 -4.27 14.20 15.93
CA ASP A 37 -5.39 15.16 15.72
C ASP A 37 -5.39 15.68 14.28
N TRP A 38 -5.35 14.76 13.32
CA TRP A 38 -5.23 15.09 11.89
C TRP A 38 -6.05 14.13 11.03
N ASP A 39 -6.91 14.69 10.18
CA ASP A 39 -7.65 13.89 9.20
C ASP A 39 -6.74 13.49 8.03
N PRO A 40 -6.49 12.20 7.78
CA PRO A 40 -5.68 11.74 6.66
C PRO A 40 -6.14 12.19 5.27
N ARG A 41 -7.41 12.58 5.12
CA ARG A 41 -7.96 13.13 3.86
C ARG A 41 -7.43 14.54 3.55
N GLU A 42 -6.90 15.24 4.55
CA GLU A 42 -6.32 16.58 4.41
C GLU A 42 -4.83 16.54 4.03
N ALA A 43 -4.28 15.38 3.75
CA ALA A 43 -2.91 15.28 3.25
C ALA A 43 -2.75 16.06 1.95
N ASP A 44 -1.65 16.82 1.80
CA ASP A 44 -1.32 17.49 0.53
C ASP A 44 -1.03 16.48 -0.59
N VAL A 45 -0.51 15.30 -0.25
CA VAL A 45 -0.27 14.19 -1.17
C VAL A 45 -0.65 12.87 -0.51
N LEU A 46 -1.47 12.10 -1.19
CA LEU A 46 -1.79 10.71 -0.87
C LEU A 46 -1.04 9.79 -1.85
N ILE A 47 -0.19 8.91 -1.36
CA ILE A 47 0.44 7.87 -2.20
C ILE A 47 0.21 6.50 -1.60
N GLY A 48 -0.15 5.52 -2.44
CA GLY A 48 -0.45 4.19 -1.97
C GLY A 48 -0.01 3.09 -2.92
N THR A 49 0.35 1.93 -2.36
CA THR A 49 0.76 0.73 -3.09
C THR A 49 -0.13 -0.45 -2.67
N SER A 50 -0.74 -1.17 -3.64
CA SER A 50 -1.55 -2.37 -3.37
C SER A 50 -2.71 -2.08 -2.39
N ALA A 51 -2.75 -2.72 -1.22
CA ALA A 51 -3.73 -2.40 -0.17
C ALA A 51 -3.71 -0.92 0.23
N GLY A 52 -2.53 -0.28 0.21
CA GLY A 52 -2.40 1.15 0.41
C GLY A 52 -3.01 1.97 -0.72
N ALA A 53 -2.90 1.52 -1.96
CA ALA A 53 -3.54 2.18 -3.11
C ALA A 53 -5.08 2.15 -2.99
N GLU A 54 -5.64 1.07 -2.48
CA GLU A 54 -7.06 0.98 -2.18
C GLU A 54 -7.46 1.97 -1.06
N ALA A 55 -6.67 2.05 0.01
CA ALA A 55 -6.92 2.97 1.11
C ALA A 55 -6.89 4.44 0.65
N VAL A 56 -5.84 4.85 -0.09
CA VAL A 56 -5.76 6.24 -0.61
C VAL A 56 -6.80 6.53 -1.69
N THR A 57 -7.26 5.53 -2.44
CA THR A 57 -8.40 5.69 -3.35
C THR A 57 -9.66 6.04 -2.56
N MET A 58 -9.97 5.31 -1.49
CA MET A 58 -11.15 5.59 -0.66
C MET A 58 -11.03 6.95 0.04
N LEU A 59 -9.89 7.27 0.66
CA LEU A 59 -9.64 8.57 1.28
C LEU A 59 -9.74 9.71 0.26
N GLY A 60 -9.11 9.57 -0.89
CA GLY A 60 -9.14 10.55 -1.98
C GLY A 60 -10.52 10.73 -2.62
N SER A 61 -11.39 9.73 -2.48
CA SER A 61 -12.82 9.81 -2.87
C SER A 61 -13.69 10.45 -1.79
N GLY A 62 -13.12 10.82 -0.64
CA GLY A 62 -13.83 11.48 0.47
C GLY A 62 -14.33 10.52 1.56
N VAL A 63 -14.06 9.20 1.47
CA VAL A 63 -14.44 8.25 2.52
C VAL A 63 -13.67 8.56 3.81
N SER A 64 -14.38 8.75 4.90
CA SER A 64 -13.79 9.06 6.21
C SER A 64 -13.15 7.83 6.85
N VAL A 65 -12.24 8.08 7.79
CA VAL A 65 -11.64 6.99 8.58
C VAL A 65 -12.69 6.21 9.36
N ASP A 66 -13.76 6.87 9.87
CA ASP A 66 -14.85 6.19 10.58
C ASP A 66 -15.63 5.25 9.67
N GLU A 67 -15.86 5.64 8.42
CA GLU A 67 -16.49 4.77 7.42
C GLU A 67 -15.60 3.57 7.07
N LEU A 68 -14.28 3.76 6.97
CA LEU A 68 -13.32 2.66 6.80
C LEU A 68 -13.35 1.69 8.00
N VAL A 69 -13.41 2.22 9.22
CA VAL A 69 -13.57 1.43 10.46
C VAL A 69 -14.89 0.65 10.44
N ALA A 70 -15.99 1.30 10.09
CA ALA A 70 -17.30 0.66 9.98
C ALA A 70 -17.30 -0.45 8.90
N MET A 71 -16.61 -0.23 7.78
CA MET A 71 -16.40 -1.24 6.74
C MET A 71 -15.64 -2.45 7.27
N GLN A 72 -14.54 -2.26 8.02
CA GLN A 72 -13.76 -3.36 8.58
C GLN A 72 -14.53 -4.17 9.64
N ARG A 73 -15.37 -3.51 10.44
CA ARG A 73 -16.26 -4.13 11.43
C ARG A 73 -17.51 -4.76 10.83
N GLY A 74 -17.80 -4.53 9.55
CA GLY A 74 -19.02 -4.99 8.88
C GLY A 74 -20.28 -4.23 9.31
N THR A 75 -20.15 -3.05 9.90
CA THR A 75 -21.23 -2.18 10.40
C THR A 75 -21.54 -1.00 9.48
N SER A 76 -20.84 -0.87 8.35
CA SER A 76 -21.07 0.23 7.41
C SER A 76 -22.51 0.25 6.91
N THR A 77 -23.11 1.45 6.87
CA THR A 77 -24.44 1.68 6.26
C THR A 77 -24.33 1.99 4.77
N ASP A 78 -23.16 2.42 4.30
CA ASP A 78 -22.91 2.69 2.89
C ASP A 78 -22.91 1.37 2.08
N PRO A 79 -23.71 1.28 1.00
CA PRO A 79 -23.83 0.04 0.22
C PRO A 79 -22.55 -0.33 -0.52
N ILE A 80 -21.74 0.64 -0.95
CA ILE A 80 -20.48 0.40 -1.67
C ILE A 80 -19.44 -0.18 -0.70
N LEU A 81 -19.31 0.43 0.47
CA LEU A 81 -18.38 -0.03 1.50
C LEU A 81 -18.80 -1.37 2.10
N ARG A 82 -20.11 -1.64 2.24
CA ARG A 82 -20.61 -2.97 2.64
C ARG A 82 -20.27 -4.04 1.62
N GLU A 83 -20.46 -3.75 0.33
CA GLU A 83 -20.08 -4.67 -0.76
C GLU A 83 -18.57 -4.93 -0.71
N ARG A 84 -17.76 -3.87 -0.58
CA ARG A 84 -16.31 -4.01 -0.44
C ARG A 84 -15.91 -4.82 0.79
N GLY A 85 -16.52 -4.56 1.93
CA GLY A 85 -16.26 -5.28 3.19
C GLY A 85 -16.52 -6.79 3.10
N ARG A 86 -17.41 -7.24 2.22
CA ARG A 86 -17.75 -8.65 1.97
C ARG A 86 -16.94 -9.29 0.84
N THR A 87 -16.24 -8.48 0.04
CA THR A 87 -15.47 -8.98 -1.11
C THR A 87 -14.13 -9.52 -0.63
N GLU A 88 -13.86 -10.78 -0.94
CA GLU A 88 -12.58 -11.44 -0.64
C GLU A 88 -11.92 -11.90 -1.95
N PRO A 89 -10.65 -11.53 -2.21
CA PRO A 89 -9.93 -11.92 -3.42
C PRO A 89 -9.50 -13.40 -3.44
N GLY A 90 -9.86 -14.15 -2.41
CA GLY A 90 -9.45 -15.53 -2.19
C GLY A 90 -8.21 -15.64 -1.30
N ARG A 91 -8.05 -16.80 -0.66
CA ARG A 91 -6.95 -17.11 0.27
C ARG A 91 -5.71 -17.65 -0.43
N PHE A 92 -5.89 -18.26 -1.58
CA PHE A 92 -4.83 -18.83 -2.41
C PHE A 92 -4.98 -18.34 -3.84
N PRO A 93 -3.86 -18.19 -4.58
CA PRO A 93 -3.94 -17.83 -5.98
C PRO A 93 -4.70 -18.91 -6.74
N PRO A 94 -5.61 -18.52 -7.67
CA PRO A 94 -6.20 -19.48 -8.58
C PRO A 94 -5.12 -20.12 -9.47
N LEU A 95 -5.47 -21.21 -10.16
CA LEU A 95 -4.56 -21.88 -11.08
C LEU A 95 -3.96 -20.87 -12.06
N PRO A 96 -2.64 -20.71 -12.11
CA PRO A 96 -2.03 -19.74 -12.98
C PRO A 96 -2.10 -20.20 -14.45
N ARG A 97 -2.02 -19.23 -15.36
CA ARG A 97 -1.88 -19.51 -16.77
C ARG A 97 -0.48 -20.08 -17.07
N PRO A 98 -0.31 -21.02 -17.99
CA PRO A 98 0.98 -21.64 -18.33
C PRO A 98 1.85 -20.68 -19.16
N ARG A 99 2.10 -19.48 -18.64
CA ARG A 99 2.91 -18.43 -19.28
C ARG A 99 3.65 -17.64 -18.19
N LEU A 100 4.95 -17.45 -18.37
CA LEU A 100 5.75 -16.62 -17.48
C LEU A 100 5.33 -15.13 -17.58
N GLY A 101 5.46 -14.41 -16.51
CA GLY A 101 5.11 -13.01 -16.40
C GLY A 101 5.95 -12.11 -17.30
N SER A 102 7.18 -11.83 -16.89
CA SER A 102 8.16 -11.05 -17.67
C SER A 102 9.59 -11.52 -17.42
N PRO A 103 10.08 -12.55 -18.15
CA PRO A 103 11.47 -13.02 -17.99
C PRO A 103 12.52 -11.92 -18.26
N ARG A 104 12.14 -10.88 -19.00
CA ARG A 104 13.04 -9.75 -19.32
C ARG A 104 13.48 -8.98 -18.09
N LEU A 105 12.72 -9.01 -17.00
CA LEU A 105 13.11 -8.37 -15.73
C LEU A 105 14.42 -8.94 -15.17
N LEU A 106 14.74 -10.22 -15.42
CA LEU A 106 16.02 -10.82 -15.00
C LEU A 106 17.24 -10.19 -15.68
N LEU A 107 17.06 -9.65 -16.88
CA LEU A 107 18.14 -9.09 -17.71
C LEU A 107 18.31 -7.58 -17.48
N ARG A 108 17.46 -6.95 -16.68
CA ARG A 108 17.52 -5.51 -16.41
C ARG A 108 18.46 -5.21 -15.24
N ARG A 109 19.10 -4.06 -15.30
CA ARG A 109 19.78 -3.50 -14.14
C ARG A 109 18.72 -2.92 -13.21
N HIS A 110 18.64 -3.46 -12.03
CA HIS A 110 17.78 -2.95 -10.97
C HIS A 110 18.61 -2.07 -10.03
N GLU A 111 17.96 -1.13 -9.37
CA GLU A 111 18.62 -0.41 -8.29
C GLU A 111 18.99 -1.35 -7.14
N PRO A 112 20.09 -1.06 -6.41
CA PRO A 112 20.45 -1.87 -5.24
C PRO A 112 19.29 -1.93 -4.24
N GLY A 113 18.84 -3.16 -3.89
CA GLY A 113 17.69 -3.40 -3.00
C GLY A 113 16.43 -3.90 -3.74
N GLN A 114 16.08 -3.34 -4.88
CA GLN A 114 14.88 -3.71 -5.66
C GLN A 114 15.07 -4.98 -6.51
N ALA A 115 16.32 -5.31 -6.84
CA ALA A 115 16.67 -6.29 -7.85
C ALA A 115 16.03 -7.67 -7.66
N LEU A 116 15.96 -8.16 -6.43
CA LEU A 116 15.60 -9.57 -6.19
C LEU A 116 14.08 -9.79 -6.19
N LEU A 117 13.31 -8.88 -5.62
CA LEU A 117 11.83 -8.99 -5.60
C LEU A 117 11.27 -8.73 -7.00
N SER A 118 11.73 -7.67 -7.67
CA SER A 118 11.32 -7.33 -9.02
C SER A 118 11.68 -8.41 -10.03
N ALA A 119 12.95 -8.87 -10.03
CA ALA A 119 13.40 -9.93 -10.93
C ALA A 119 12.68 -11.26 -10.67
N GLY A 120 12.52 -11.65 -9.40
CA GLY A 120 11.78 -12.85 -9.00
C GLY A 120 10.31 -12.81 -9.42
N SER A 121 9.67 -11.65 -9.37
CA SER A 121 8.28 -11.49 -9.80
C SER A 121 8.08 -11.82 -11.29
N GLY A 122 9.07 -11.53 -12.13
CA GLY A 122 9.04 -11.81 -13.58
C GLY A 122 9.06 -13.29 -13.93
N LEU A 123 9.55 -14.14 -13.04
CA LEU A 123 9.57 -15.61 -13.22
C LEU A 123 8.24 -16.27 -12.81
N LEU A 124 7.42 -15.59 -12.05
CA LEU A 124 6.12 -16.12 -11.65
C LEU A 124 5.21 -16.29 -12.87
N PRO A 125 4.38 -17.34 -12.91
CA PRO A 125 3.40 -17.50 -13.97
C PRO A 125 2.35 -16.40 -13.88
N ILE A 126 1.72 -16.06 -15.00
CA ILE A 126 0.64 -15.07 -15.03
C ILE A 126 -0.54 -15.59 -14.20
N GLY A 127 -0.94 -14.82 -13.18
CA GLY A 127 -2.07 -15.15 -12.32
C GLY A 127 -3.40 -15.19 -13.08
N GLY A 128 -4.35 -15.97 -12.55
CA GLY A 128 -5.70 -16.14 -13.12
C GLY A 128 -6.80 -15.44 -12.32
N GLY A 129 -6.45 -14.70 -11.26
CA GLY A 129 -7.40 -14.04 -10.37
C GLY A 129 -8.17 -12.90 -11.05
N ASP A 130 -9.37 -12.62 -10.55
CA ASP A 130 -10.18 -11.48 -10.97
C ASP A 130 -10.08 -10.35 -9.95
N ALA A 131 -9.56 -9.20 -10.37
CA ALA A 131 -9.48 -7.96 -9.61
C ALA A 131 -10.47 -6.89 -10.10
N SER A 132 -11.48 -7.25 -10.90
CA SER A 132 -12.47 -6.31 -11.45
C SER A 132 -13.29 -5.60 -10.36
N TRP A 133 -13.41 -6.19 -9.17
CA TRP A 133 -14.06 -5.58 -8.02
C TRP A 133 -13.39 -4.27 -7.57
N LEU A 134 -12.07 -4.13 -7.74
CA LEU A 134 -11.34 -2.90 -7.46
C LEU A 134 -11.75 -1.77 -8.41
N GLN A 135 -11.87 -2.10 -9.70
CA GLN A 135 -12.34 -1.13 -10.68
C GLN A 135 -13.76 -0.69 -10.35
N ARG A 136 -14.66 -1.65 -10.07
CA ARG A 136 -16.05 -1.33 -9.68
C ARG A 136 -16.13 -0.49 -8.41
N LEU A 137 -15.27 -0.75 -7.42
CA LEU A 137 -15.17 0.07 -6.20
C LEU A 137 -14.81 1.52 -6.55
N ALA A 138 -13.73 1.71 -7.32
CA ALA A 138 -13.25 3.03 -7.69
C ALA A 138 -14.29 3.82 -8.51
N GLU A 139 -14.94 3.16 -9.49
CA GLU A 139 -15.98 3.76 -10.32
C GLU A 139 -17.24 4.13 -9.53
N LYS A 140 -17.68 3.26 -8.60
CA LYS A 140 -18.85 3.54 -7.74
C LYS A 140 -18.59 4.69 -6.77
N LEU A 141 -17.37 4.81 -6.24
CA LEU A 141 -16.99 5.93 -5.36
C LEU A 141 -16.83 7.25 -6.13
N ASN A 142 -16.56 7.20 -7.44
CA ASN A 142 -16.26 8.37 -8.27
C ASN A 142 -17.12 8.41 -9.54
N PRO A 143 -18.45 8.46 -9.44
CA PRO A 143 -19.34 8.40 -10.59
C PRO A 143 -19.08 9.57 -11.55
N GLY A 144 -18.87 9.24 -12.83
CA GLY A 144 -18.62 10.23 -13.89
C GLY A 144 -17.25 10.90 -13.87
N ARG A 145 -16.31 10.43 -13.02
CA ARG A 145 -14.94 10.94 -12.95
C ARG A 145 -13.93 9.88 -13.38
N SER A 146 -12.86 10.31 -14.03
CA SER A 146 -11.73 9.44 -14.35
C SER A 146 -10.76 9.27 -13.16
N TRP A 147 -10.75 10.22 -12.23
CA TRP A 147 -9.89 10.24 -11.04
C TRP A 147 -10.65 10.68 -9.79
N VAL A 148 -10.05 10.45 -8.61
CA VAL A 148 -10.62 10.87 -7.33
C VAL A 148 -10.64 12.41 -7.19
N PRO A 149 -11.54 12.98 -6.38
CA PRO A 149 -11.59 14.44 -6.15
C PRO A 149 -10.33 15.02 -5.52
N HIS A 150 -9.63 14.26 -4.68
CA HIS A 150 -8.41 14.73 -4.03
C HIS A 150 -7.31 15.00 -5.08
N PRO A 151 -6.71 16.22 -5.11
CA PRO A 151 -5.90 16.71 -6.24
C PRO A 151 -4.57 15.97 -6.43
N ALA A 152 -4.02 15.38 -5.38
CA ALA A 152 -2.70 14.73 -5.42
C ALA A 152 -2.75 13.32 -4.84
N THR A 153 -3.70 12.52 -5.28
CA THR A 153 -3.75 11.08 -4.99
C THR A 153 -2.96 10.31 -6.04
N ARG A 154 -2.07 9.41 -5.58
CA ARG A 154 -1.17 8.64 -6.43
C ARG A 154 -1.22 7.16 -6.10
N LEU A 155 -1.35 6.32 -7.13
CA LEU A 155 -1.38 4.87 -7.02
C LEU A 155 -0.15 4.28 -7.68
N VAL A 156 0.63 3.52 -6.92
CA VAL A 156 1.91 3.00 -7.42
C VAL A 156 1.74 1.60 -7.97
N ALA A 157 2.16 1.42 -9.23
CA ALA A 157 2.35 0.12 -9.84
C ALA A 157 3.75 0.01 -10.45
N MET A 158 4.19 -1.21 -10.76
CA MET A 158 5.48 -1.48 -11.39
C MET A 158 5.28 -1.89 -12.84
N ASP A 159 5.97 -1.22 -13.76
CA ASP A 159 6.05 -1.64 -15.15
C ASP A 159 6.73 -3.01 -15.25
N TYR A 160 6.01 -3.97 -15.81
CA TYR A 160 6.44 -5.37 -15.80
C TYR A 160 7.53 -5.71 -16.82
N GLU A 161 7.90 -4.78 -17.68
CA GLU A 161 8.99 -4.95 -18.64
C GLU A 161 10.28 -4.26 -18.19
N THR A 162 10.14 -3.13 -17.49
CA THR A 162 11.29 -2.30 -17.09
C THR A 162 11.63 -2.42 -15.62
N GLY A 163 10.72 -2.84 -14.76
CA GLY A 163 10.86 -2.84 -13.31
C GLY A 163 10.71 -1.44 -12.68
N GLN A 164 10.45 -0.41 -13.46
CA GLN A 164 10.27 0.95 -12.97
C GLN A 164 8.92 1.12 -12.28
N ARG A 165 8.90 1.76 -11.12
CA ARG A 165 7.69 2.15 -10.44
C ARG A 165 7.08 3.38 -11.11
N VAL A 166 5.77 3.39 -11.24
CA VAL A 166 4.98 4.49 -11.80
C VAL A 166 3.91 4.88 -10.77
N ALA A 167 3.90 6.15 -10.38
CA ALA A 167 2.87 6.73 -9.52
C ALA A 167 1.78 7.33 -10.40
N PHE A 168 0.77 6.55 -10.76
CA PHE A 168 -0.38 7.05 -11.52
C PHE A 168 -1.06 8.19 -10.76
N GLY A 169 -1.44 9.24 -11.47
CA GLY A 169 -1.92 10.50 -10.92
C GLY A 169 -0.83 11.56 -10.74
N SER A 170 0.46 11.23 -10.98
CA SER A 170 1.52 12.25 -11.12
C SER A 170 1.55 12.82 -12.55
N PRO A 171 2.07 14.04 -12.73
CA PRO A 171 2.11 14.70 -14.04
C PRO A 171 2.84 13.91 -15.14
N ASP A 172 3.87 13.14 -14.76
CA ASP A 172 4.69 12.37 -15.70
C ASP A 172 4.21 10.93 -15.89
N ALA A 173 3.11 10.53 -15.23
CA ALA A 173 2.56 9.19 -15.36
C ALA A 173 1.72 9.06 -16.65
N PRO A 174 1.64 7.86 -17.25
CA PRO A 174 0.70 7.61 -18.32
C PRO A 174 -0.74 7.87 -17.89
N ASP A 175 -1.59 8.34 -18.81
CA ASP A 175 -3.01 8.50 -18.56
C ASP A 175 -3.65 7.16 -18.19
N ALA A 176 -4.41 7.18 -17.10
CA ALA A 176 -5.14 6.03 -16.60
C ALA A 176 -6.41 6.49 -15.86
N THR A 177 -7.43 5.68 -15.85
CA THR A 177 -8.53 5.85 -14.91
C THR A 177 -8.11 5.36 -13.52
N ILE A 178 -8.76 5.89 -12.47
CA ILE A 178 -8.51 5.44 -11.08
C ILE A 178 -8.73 3.93 -10.92
N GLY A 179 -9.69 3.35 -11.63
CA GLY A 179 -9.97 1.91 -11.61
C GLY A 179 -8.88 1.07 -12.27
N GLU A 180 -8.32 1.53 -13.40
CA GLU A 180 -7.18 0.87 -14.07
C GLU A 180 -5.93 0.93 -13.19
N ALA A 181 -5.61 2.11 -12.65
CA ALA A 181 -4.45 2.32 -11.77
C ALA A 181 -4.56 1.49 -10.49
N LEU A 182 -5.75 1.42 -9.87
CA LEU A 182 -5.99 0.61 -8.68
C LEU A 182 -5.82 -0.89 -8.97
N ARG A 183 -6.37 -1.38 -10.08
CA ARG A 183 -6.16 -2.77 -10.51
C ARG A 183 -4.69 -3.07 -10.79
N ALA A 184 -3.97 -2.15 -11.43
CA ALA A 184 -2.54 -2.31 -11.71
C ALA A 184 -1.73 -2.38 -10.40
N SER A 185 -2.03 -1.51 -9.43
CA SER A 185 -1.41 -1.50 -8.12
C SER A 185 -1.69 -2.75 -7.28
N TRP A 186 -2.79 -3.47 -7.55
CA TRP A 186 -3.15 -4.74 -6.91
C TRP A 186 -2.83 -5.99 -7.73
N ALA A 187 -2.22 -5.84 -8.90
CA ALA A 187 -1.91 -6.96 -9.78
C ALA A 187 -0.71 -7.77 -9.26
N ILE A 188 -0.89 -8.44 -8.11
CA ILE A 188 0.14 -9.26 -7.43
C ILE A 188 0.63 -10.35 -8.40
N PRO A 189 1.95 -10.39 -8.72
CA PRO A 189 2.52 -11.39 -9.62
C PRO A 189 2.21 -12.82 -9.16
N GLY A 190 1.80 -13.68 -10.09
CA GLY A 190 1.37 -15.05 -9.79
C GLY A 190 -0.07 -15.18 -9.26
N TRP A 191 -0.69 -14.07 -8.80
CA TRP A 191 -2.08 -14.07 -8.30
C TRP A 191 -3.07 -13.49 -9.31
N PHE A 192 -2.79 -12.28 -9.79
CA PHE A 192 -3.61 -11.58 -10.77
C PHE A 192 -2.86 -11.39 -12.09
N PRO A 193 -3.59 -11.25 -13.22
CA PRO A 193 -2.96 -10.90 -14.47
C PRO A 193 -2.43 -9.46 -14.44
N PRO A 194 -1.32 -9.16 -15.15
CA PRO A 194 -0.87 -7.79 -15.36
C PRO A 194 -1.95 -6.94 -16.02
N VAL A 195 -2.04 -5.67 -15.65
CA VAL A 195 -2.97 -4.70 -16.23
C VAL A 195 -2.26 -3.92 -17.34
N THR A 196 -2.89 -3.79 -18.50
CA THR A 196 -2.35 -3.00 -19.61
C THR A 196 -2.92 -1.59 -19.58
N ILE A 197 -2.04 -0.60 -19.46
CA ILE A 197 -2.35 0.84 -19.47
C ILE A 197 -1.42 1.51 -20.48
N ALA A 198 -1.95 2.29 -21.41
CA ALA A 198 -1.19 2.97 -22.48
C ALA A 198 -0.20 2.04 -23.20
N GLY A 199 -0.60 0.79 -23.50
CA GLY A 199 0.23 -0.21 -24.19
C GLY A 199 1.33 -0.85 -23.35
N ARG A 200 1.50 -0.49 -22.06
CA ARG A 200 2.47 -1.04 -21.12
C ARG A 200 1.79 -1.97 -20.11
N ARG A 201 2.47 -3.03 -19.68
CA ARG A 201 1.95 -3.97 -18.68
C ARG A 201 2.42 -3.59 -17.29
N PHE A 202 1.50 -3.53 -16.35
CA PHE A 202 1.79 -3.17 -14.96
C PHE A 202 1.38 -4.28 -14.00
N VAL A 203 2.14 -4.42 -12.94
CA VAL A 203 1.89 -5.30 -11.80
C VAL A 203 1.96 -4.51 -10.50
N ASP A 204 1.60 -5.16 -9.39
CA ASP A 204 1.62 -4.57 -8.04
C ASP A 204 2.95 -3.87 -7.77
N GLY A 205 2.86 -2.61 -7.32
CA GLY A 205 4.02 -1.80 -6.97
C GLY A 205 4.84 -2.37 -5.82
N GLY A 206 4.24 -3.21 -4.97
CA GLY A 206 4.91 -3.94 -3.90
C GLY A 206 5.99 -4.92 -4.38
N ALA A 207 5.98 -5.31 -5.66
CA ALA A 207 7.07 -6.05 -6.27
C ALA A 207 8.33 -5.19 -6.50
N GLY A 208 8.20 -3.87 -6.50
CA GLY A 208 9.30 -2.91 -6.65
C GLY A 208 9.65 -2.18 -5.36
N SER A 209 8.69 -1.86 -4.51
CA SER A 209 8.89 -1.24 -3.18
C SER A 209 7.65 -1.38 -2.31
N THR A 210 7.86 -1.46 -1.01
CA THR A 210 6.78 -1.59 -0.01
C THR A 210 5.81 -0.41 -0.02
N ALA A 211 6.30 0.83 -0.01
CA ALA A 211 5.50 2.05 0.11
C ALA A 211 5.90 3.16 -0.86
N SER A 212 7.01 3.01 -1.58
CA SER A 212 7.47 3.94 -2.62
C SER A 212 7.58 5.39 -2.16
N VAL A 213 8.04 5.61 -0.92
CA VAL A 213 8.07 6.95 -0.30
C VAL A 213 9.08 7.88 -0.97
N ASP A 214 10.10 7.36 -1.62
CA ASP A 214 11.08 8.12 -2.39
C ASP A 214 10.46 8.86 -3.60
N LEU A 215 9.31 8.39 -4.11
CA LEU A 215 8.56 9.09 -5.15
C LEU A 215 7.94 10.42 -4.66
N LEU A 216 8.00 10.70 -3.36
CA LEU A 216 7.58 11.97 -2.76
C LEU A 216 8.72 13.02 -2.67
N ALA A 217 9.97 12.67 -2.98
CA ALA A 217 11.12 13.55 -2.78
C ALA A 217 11.01 14.92 -3.48
N GLY A 218 10.26 15.01 -4.60
CA GLY A 218 10.02 16.26 -5.33
C GLY A 218 8.87 17.12 -4.81
N GLU A 219 8.07 16.64 -3.86
CA GLU A 219 6.78 17.26 -3.46
C GLU A 219 6.94 18.41 -2.44
N LYS A 220 8.13 18.65 -1.90
CA LYS A 220 8.42 19.68 -0.90
C LYS A 220 7.48 19.60 0.31
N LEU A 221 7.32 18.39 0.88
CA LEU A 221 6.55 18.13 2.05
C LEU A 221 7.38 18.38 3.32
N ASP A 222 6.79 19.01 4.33
CA ASP A 222 7.43 19.19 5.63
C ASP A 222 7.45 17.89 6.43
N GLU A 223 6.37 17.11 6.34
CA GLU A 223 6.20 15.86 7.06
C GLU A 223 5.51 14.80 6.19
N VAL A 224 5.90 13.55 6.33
CA VAL A 224 5.22 12.39 5.72
C VAL A 224 4.95 11.33 6.78
N LEU A 225 3.68 10.95 6.91
CA LEU A 225 3.27 9.76 7.66
C LEU A 225 3.36 8.54 6.73
N VAL A 226 4.13 7.54 7.15
CA VAL A 226 4.31 6.29 6.40
C VAL A 226 3.69 5.13 7.18
N LEU A 227 2.68 4.49 6.59
CA LEU A 227 2.01 3.32 7.14
C LEU A 227 2.36 2.09 6.30
N ALA A 228 3.16 1.16 6.85
CA ALA A 228 3.65 0.02 6.07
C ALA A 228 3.49 -1.32 6.81
N PRO A 229 2.36 -2.04 6.61
CA PRO A 229 2.10 -3.32 7.30
C PRO A 229 3.06 -4.44 6.91
N MET A 230 3.76 -4.33 5.78
CA MET A 230 4.78 -5.30 5.34
C MET A 230 6.20 -4.95 5.79
N ALA A 231 6.39 -3.80 6.42
CA ALA A 231 7.63 -3.43 7.08
C ALA A 231 7.48 -3.49 8.60
N SER A 232 8.58 -3.64 9.32
CA SER A 232 8.62 -3.67 10.78
C SER A 232 9.86 -2.96 11.31
N ALA A 233 9.72 -2.25 12.42
CA ALA A 233 10.85 -1.70 13.14
C ALA A 233 11.62 -2.84 13.83
N GLY A 234 12.78 -3.20 13.28
CA GLY A 234 13.66 -4.22 13.83
C GLY A 234 13.38 -5.65 13.35
N ARG A 235 14.28 -6.56 13.77
CA ARG A 235 14.29 -7.96 13.33
C ARG A 235 13.31 -8.80 14.16
N ILE A 236 12.37 -9.46 13.49
CA ILE A 236 11.38 -10.31 14.17
C ILE A 236 11.73 -11.79 13.97
N PRO A 237 11.87 -12.58 15.07
CA PRO A 237 12.20 -14.00 14.99
C PRO A 237 11.13 -14.82 14.25
N ALA A 238 11.56 -15.83 13.50
CA ALA A 238 10.65 -16.78 12.85
C ALA A 238 10.39 -17.99 13.77
N THR A 239 9.14 -18.44 13.84
CA THR A 239 8.71 -19.59 14.67
C THR A 239 8.40 -20.85 13.87
N GLY A 240 8.82 -20.92 12.59
CA GLY A 240 8.62 -22.07 11.69
C GLY A 240 9.00 -21.77 10.24
N VAL A 241 9.03 -22.79 9.37
CA VAL A 241 9.52 -22.67 7.98
C VAL A 241 8.69 -21.66 7.14
N GLY A 242 7.37 -21.69 7.26
CA GLY A 242 6.50 -20.71 6.56
C GLY A 242 6.73 -19.28 7.05
N HIS A 243 6.96 -19.12 8.34
CA HIS A 243 7.32 -17.83 8.95
C HIS A 243 8.74 -17.39 8.55
N LEU A 244 9.66 -18.32 8.31
CA LEU A 244 11.02 -17.97 7.88
C LEU A 244 11.04 -17.28 6.52
N LEU A 245 10.31 -17.82 5.54
CA LEU A 245 10.22 -17.22 4.21
C LEU A 245 9.53 -15.85 4.25
N GLU A 246 8.42 -15.75 4.97
CA GLU A 246 7.69 -14.49 5.17
C GLU A 246 8.59 -13.45 5.87
N ARG A 247 9.34 -13.83 6.91
CA ARG A 247 10.26 -12.94 7.62
C ARG A 247 11.44 -12.49 6.76
N GLN A 248 11.98 -13.36 5.90
CA GLN A 248 13.00 -12.98 4.94
C GLN A 248 12.50 -11.95 3.93
N MET A 249 11.31 -12.17 3.37
CA MET A 249 10.69 -11.22 2.45
C MET A 249 10.46 -9.87 3.15
N ARG A 250 9.87 -9.89 4.33
CA ARG A 250 9.59 -8.69 5.14
C ARG A 250 10.87 -7.93 5.53
N SER A 251 11.94 -8.65 5.91
CA SER A 251 13.22 -8.01 6.26
C SER A 251 13.82 -7.25 5.07
N ARG A 252 13.69 -7.78 3.85
CA ARG A 252 14.13 -7.08 2.63
C ARG A 252 13.26 -5.87 2.32
N MET A 253 11.94 -6.04 2.44
CA MET A 253 10.99 -4.95 2.25
C MET A 253 11.20 -3.81 3.26
N SER A 254 11.55 -4.14 4.52
CA SER A 254 11.90 -3.15 5.55
C SER A 254 13.19 -2.42 5.20
N ALA A 255 14.25 -3.14 4.83
CA ALA A 255 15.54 -2.53 4.48
C ALA A 255 15.44 -1.59 3.27
N GLU A 256 14.60 -1.94 2.29
CA GLU A 256 14.33 -1.07 1.13
C GLU A 256 13.57 0.19 1.55
N LEU A 257 12.51 0.05 2.35
CA LEU A 257 11.77 1.20 2.88
C LEU A 257 12.65 2.10 3.75
N ASP A 258 13.52 1.53 4.59
CA ASP A 258 14.47 2.30 5.39
C ASP A 258 15.40 3.15 4.50
N ALA A 259 15.89 2.59 3.41
CA ALA A 259 16.72 3.33 2.44
C ALA A 259 15.93 4.47 1.75
N GLU A 260 14.67 4.26 1.43
CA GLU A 260 13.79 5.28 0.87
C GLU A 260 13.51 6.41 1.89
N ILE A 261 13.24 6.05 3.15
CA ILE A 261 13.03 7.01 4.25
C ILE A 261 14.28 7.87 4.48
N VAL A 262 15.47 7.25 4.47
CA VAL A 262 16.73 7.99 4.59
C VAL A 262 16.88 9.02 3.47
N ARG A 263 16.56 8.65 2.23
CA ARG A 263 16.59 9.60 1.10
C ARG A 263 15.60 10.75 1.27
N LEU A 264 14.39 10.46 1.74
CA LEU A 264 13.36 11.49 1.96
C LEU A 264 13.74 12.43 3.11
N ARG A 265 14.30 11.89 4.20
CA ARG A 265 14.84 12.70 5.31
C ARG A 265 16.02 13.58 4.87
N ALA A 266 16.90 13.05 4.03
CA ALA A 266 18.03 13.82 3.47
C ALA A 266 17.55 14.98 2.57
N ALA A 267 16.36 14.88 1.96
CA ALA A 267 15.72 15.97 1.23
C ALA A 267 15.03 17.01 2.15
N GLY A 268 15.11 16.87 3.48
CA GLY A 268 14.57 17.80 4.47
C GLY A 268 13.16 17.50 4.97
N THR A 269 12.57 16.38 4.58
CA THR A 269 11.23 15.97 5.00
C THR A 269 11.29 15.19 6.31
N LYS A 270 10.50 15.59 7.31
CA LYS A 270 10.29 14.77 8.52
C LYS A 270 9.46 13.54 8.16
N VAL A 271 9.90 12.37 8.58
CA VAL A 271 9.19 11.11 8.30
C VAL A 271 8.78 10.44 9.61
N LEU A 272 7.47 10.25 9.77
CA LEU A 272 6.86 9.46 10.82
C LEU A 272 6.56 8.07 10.24
N PHE A 273 7.28 7.05 10.70
CA PHE A 273 7.10 5.68 10.21
C PHE A 273 6.34 4.82 11.21
N VAL A 274 5.31 4.14 10.74
CA VAL A 274 4.52 3.14 11.49
C VAL A 274 4.55 1.83 10.74
N GLY A 275 5.16 0.82 11.33
CA GLY A 275 5.21 -0.56 10.82
C GLY A 275 4.47 -1.54 11.73
N ALA A 276 4.25 -2.76 11.23
CA ALA A 276 3.64 -3.82 12.02
C ALA A 276 4.61 -4.28 13.13
N THR A 277 4.09 -4.39 14.36
CA THR A 277 4.82 -4.93 15.51
C THR A 277 4.90 -6.46 15.45
N ALA A 278 5.74 -7.06 16.30
CA ALA A 278 5.83 -8.52 16.42
C ALA A 278 4.47 -9.14 16.81
N ASP A 279 3.72 -8.46 17.69
CA ASP A 279 2.40 -8.92 18.13
C ASP A 279 1.35 -8.78 17.01
N ASP A 280 1.40 -7.70 16.21
CA ASP A 280 0.57 -7.58 15.02
C ASP A 280 0.82 -8.76 14.08
N LEU A 281 2.08 -9.10 13.82
CA LEU A 281 2.44 -10.18 12.91
C LEU A 281 2.01 -11.57 13.41
N ALA A 282 1.97 -11.77 14.72
CA ALA A 282 1.42 -13.01 15.29
C ALA A 282 -0.08 -13.16 14.97
N VAL A 283 -0.84 -12.06 15.03
CA VAL A 283 -2.27 -12.05 14.69
C VAL A 283 -2.49 -12.10 13.18
N MET A 284 -1.72 -11.34 12.39
CA MET A 284 -1.79 -11.31 10.94
C MET A 284 -1.48 -12.68 10.30
N GLY A 285 -0.52 -13.42 10.87
CA GLY A 285 -0.05 -14.70 10.33
C GLY A 285 0.76 -14.54 9.03
N ALA A 286 1.25 -15.66 8.50
CA ALA A 286 2.14 -15.67 7.34
C ALA A 286 1.44 -15.41 5.98
N ASN A 287 0.13 -15.63 5.89
CA ASN A 287 -0.62 -15.42 4.66
C ASN A 287 -1.36 -14.08 4.67
N PHE A 288 -0.78 -13.07 4.02
CA PHE A 288 -1.33 -11.72 3.93
C PHE A 288 -2.68 -11.63 3.17
N MET A 289 -3.12 -12.71 2.50
CA MET A 289 -4.42 -12.79 1.82
C MET A 289 -5.48 -13.58 2.61
N ASP A 290 -5.19 -14.05 3.83
CA ASP A 290 -6.16 -14.79 4.63
C ASP A 290 -7.21 -13.88 5.28
N GLY A 291 -8.31 -13.61 4.58
CA GLY A 291 -9.39 -12.72 5.01
C GLY A 291 -10.05 -13.11 6.35
N ARG A 292 -9.94 -14.36 6.80
CA ARG A 292 -10.45 -14.82 8.10
C ARG A 292 -9.78 -14.12 9.29
N ARG A 293 -8.56 -13.60 9.09
CA ARG A 293 -7.78 -12.87 10.10
C ARG A 293 -8.07 -11.37 10.14
N ARG A 294 -8.84 -10.87 9.20
CA ARG A 294 -9.09 -9.44 8.96
C ARG A 294 -9.58 -8.70 10.20
N LEU A 295 -10.68 -9.18 10.82
CA LEU A 295 -11.26 -8.51 11.98
C LEU A 295 -10.33 -8.58 13.20
N ALA A 296 -9.74 -9.76 13.47
CA ALA A 296 -8.80 -9.91 14.58
C ALA A 296 -7.57 -9.02 14.42
N THR A 297 -7.04 -8.90 13.19
CA THR A 297 -5.94 -7.98 12.87
C THR A 297 -6.35 -6.54 13.14
N PHE A 298 -7.50 -6.10 12.61
CA PHE A 298 -7.99 -4.74 12.81
C PHE A 298 -8.10 -4.38 14.30
N GLU A 299 -8.79 -5.19 15.08
CA GLU A 299 -9.03 -4.91 16.51
C GLU A 299 -7.73 -4.96 17.35
N HIS A 300 -6.79 -5.84 16.99
CA HIS A 300 -5.49 -5.88 17.64
C HIS A 300 -4.66 -4.64 17.29
N SER A 301 -4.53 -4.35 15.99
CA SER A 301 -3.65 -3.30 15.48
C SER A 301 -4.12 -1.90 15.83
N LEU A 302 -5.43 -1.71 16.05
CA LEU A 302 -5.95 -0.44 16.56
C LEU A 302 -5.34 -0.08 17.93
N ARG A 303 -5.13 -1.08 18.79
CA ARG A 303 -4.53 -0.89 20.13
C ARG A 303 -3.01 -0.79 20.07
N SER A 304 -2.37 -1.64 19.26
CA SER A 304 -0.89 -1.66 19.16
C SER A 304 -0.37 -0.40 18.49
N THR A 305 -0.99 0.04 17.39
CA THR A 305 -0.60 1.26 16.67
C THR A 305 -0.83 2.50 17.52
N ARG A 306 -1.97 2.59 18.23
CA ARG A 306 -2.23 3.71 19.15
C ARG A 306 -1.13 3.81 20.21
N ARG A 307 -0.79 2.70 20.87
CA ARG A 307 0.30 2.67 21.86
C ARG A 307 1.65 3.10 21.25
N ALA A 308 1.97 2.59 20.07
CA ALA A 308 3.19 2.95 19.40
C ALA A 308 3.24 4.47 19.10
N LEU A 309 2.15 5.06 18.58
CA LEU A 309 2.02 6.50 18.33
C LEU A 309 2.16 7.34 19.63
N GLU A 310 1.50 6.95 20.70
CA GLU A 310 1.56 7.65 22.00
C GLU A 310 2.95 7.60 22.65
N GLN A 311 3.73 6.54 22.40
CA GLN A 311 5.09 6.36 22.93
C GLN A 311 6.16 7.07 22.10
N GLY A 312 5.81 7.73 21.01
CA GLY A 312 6.76 8.42 20.15
C GLY A 312 7.73 7.47 19.42
N ALA A 313 7.34 6.24 19.14
CA ALA A 313 8.17 5.18 18.55
C ALA A 313 8.56 5.42 17.06
N PHE A 314 8.62 6.68 16.60
CA PHE A 314 8.64 7.05 15.17
C PHE A 314 9.84 7.88 14.71
N GLU A 315 10.81 8.13 15.59
CA GLU A 315 12.01 8.88 15.21
C GLU A 315 13.12 7.98 14.64
#